data_bd084cbb9e207438985d9d08a1022b52
#
_entry.id   bd084cbb9e207438985d9d08a1022b52
#
_cell.length_a   1.000
_cell.length_b   1.000
_cell.length_c   1.000
_cell.angle_alpha   90.00
_cell.angle_beta   90.00
_cell.angle_gamma   90.00
#
_symmetry.space_group_name_H-M   'P 1'
#
loop_
_entity.id
_entity.type
_entity.pdbx_description
1 polymer ?
#
loop_
_entity_poly.entity_id
_entity_poly.type
_entity_poly.pdbx_seq_one_letter_code
_entity_poly.pdbx_strand_id
1 'polypeptide(L)'
;MENRYTDSVKNAWKFAAEEASKLGSEYVGTEHLLIGISNEKDSVGGKILNSLGLTVTALEEFLQAYNDSVFFRNTDLYIAPRTKRVLEMAVEEANELGNNYVGTEHLLLAIIHEGGGLAIRILEQFNVTGGKLKRAFEQFMSEENDSEKNENLGDLGEFAVDLNERAKQGKID
;
A
#
# COMPACT_ATOMS: atom_id res chain seq x y z
N MET A 1 -8.13 1.70 -14.84
CA MET A 1 -6.86 1.48 -14.18
C MET A 1 -5.85 0.97 -15.17
N GLU A 2 -4.64 1.40 -15.02
CA GLU A 2 -3.62 1.02 -15.97
C GLU A 2 -3.17 -0.40 -15.81
N ASN A 3 -2.61 -0.96 -16.87
CA ASN A 3 -2.11 -2.33 -16.82
C ASN A 3 -0.94 -2.51 -15.89
N ARG A 4 -0.28 -1.42 -15.52
CA ARG A 4 0.88 -1.52 -14.65
C ARG A 4 0.52 -1.93 -13.22
N TYR A 5 -0.71 -1.70 -12.81
CA TYR A 5 -1.11 -2.07 -11.46
C TYR A 5 -1.26 -3.58 -11.35
N THR A 6 -0.68 -4.14 -10.30
CA THR A 6 -0.75 -5.59 -10.08
C THR A 6 -2.17 -5.99 -9.70
N ASP A 7 -2.43 -7.29 -9.77
CA ASP A 7 -3.73 -7.81 -9.34
C ASP A 7 -3.97 -7.49 -7.88
N SER A 8 -2.93 -7.55 -7.05
CA SER A 8 -3.07 -7.22 -5.64
C SER A 8 -3.52 -5.78 -5.44
N VAL A 9 -2.98 -4.87 -6.25
CA VAL A 9 -3.39 -3.46 -6.16
C VAL A 9 -4.84 -3.31 -6.58
N LYS A 10 -5.24 -3.98 -7.66
CA LYS A 10 -6.62 -3.91 -8.12
C LYS A 10 -7.57 -4.47 -7.08
N ASN A 11 -7.20 -5.59 -6.46
CA ASN A 11 -7.99 -6.18 -5.39
C ASN A 11 -8.05 -5.27 -4.17
N ALA A 12 -6.92 -4.64 -3.84
CA ALA A 12 -6.89 -3.71 -2.71
C ALA A 12 -7.82 -2.54 -2.96
N TRP A 13 -7.81 -2.01 -4.17
CA TRP A 13 -8.70 -0.90 -4.51
C TRP A 13 -10.16 -1.32 -4.39
N LYS A 14 -10.49 -2.49 -4.91
CA LYS A 14 -11.86 -2.99 -4.86
C LYS A 14 -12.33 -3.17 -3.43
N PHE A 15 -11.47 -3.76 -2.60
CA PHE A 15 -11.81 -3.95 -1.20
C PHE A 15 -11.93 -2.62 -0.47
N ALA A 16 -11.07 -1.66 -0.82
CA ALA A 16 -11.12 -0.33 -0.22
C ALA A 16 -12.46 0.33 -0.51
N ALA A 17 -12.93 0.23 -1.75
CA ALA A 17 -14.21 0.81 -2.12
C ALA A 17 -15.36 0.14 -1.36
N GLU A 18 -15.30 -1.18 -1.22
CA GLU A 18 -16.32 -1.90 -0.48
C GLU A 18 -16.33 -1.49 1.00
N GLU A 19 -15.16 -1.33 1.57
CA GLU A 19 -15.07 -0.90 2.96
C GLU A 19 -15.57 0.52 3.16
N ALA A 20 -15.23 1.41 2.24
CA ALA A 20 -15.72 2.77 2.32
C ALA A 20 -17.24 2.80 2.35
N SER A 21 -17.85 2.02 1.47
CA SER A 21 -19.30 1.94 1.41
C SER A 21 -19.87 1.35 2.70
N LYS A 22 -19.27 0.27 3.15
CA LYS A 22 -19.71 -0.44 4.36
C LYS A 22 -19.63 0.46 5.60
N LEU A 23 -18.61 1.29 5.65
CA LEU A 23 -18.40 2.19 6.78
C LEU A 23 -19.18 3.50 6.66
N GLY A 24 -19.95 3.65 5.60
CA GLY A 24 -20.79 4.82 5.43
C GLY A 24 -20.05 6.07 4.96
N SER A 25 -18.91 5.89 4.34
CA SER A 25 -18.13 7.02 3.85
C SER A 25 -18.67 7.51 2.52
N GLU A 26 -18.51 8.80 2.27
CA GLU A 26 -18.87 9.38 0.98
C GLU A 26 -17.78 9.22 -0.06
N TYR A 27 -16.58 8.82 0.38
CA TYR A 27 -15.44 8.78 -0.53
C TYR A 27 -14.55 7.60 -0.17
N VAL A 28 -13.70 7.25 -1.13
CA VAL A 28 -12.65 6.27 -0.88
C VAL A 28 -11.39 7.05 -0.52
N GLY A 29 -11.01 6.99 0.74
CA GLY A 29 -9.86 7.71 1.23
C GLY A 29 -8.65 6.81 1.38
N THR A 30 -7.53 7.42 1.76
CA THR A 30 -6.31 6.64 1.96
C THR A 30 -6.44 5.67 3.12
N GLU A 31 -7.29 5.99 4.10
CA GLU A 31 -7.55 5.06 5.18
C GLU A 31 -8.21 3.78 4.68
N HIS A 32 -9.06 3.90 3.67
CA HIS A 32 -9.69 2.72 3.08
C HIS A 32 -8.67 1.94 2.23
N LEU A 33 -7.76 2.66 1.58
CA LEU A 33 -6.68 1.99 0.86
C LEU A 33 -5.81 1.17 1.81
N LEU A 34 -5.55 1.67 3.00
CA LEU A 34 -4.79 0.89 3.98
C LEU A 34 -5.46 -0.45 4.26
N ILE A 35 -6.79 -0.43 4.46
CA ILE A 35 -7.51 -1.66 4.71
C ILE A 35 -7.39 -2.59 3.50
N GLY A 36 -7.54 -2.03 2.32
CA GLY A 36 -7.43 -2.83 1.10
C GLY A 36 -6.07 -3.49 0.97
N ILE A 37 -5.02 -2.73 1.24
CA ILE A 37 -3.67 -3.28 1.17
C ILE A 37 -3.50 -4.38 2.21
N SER A 38 -3.98 -4.14 3.43
CA SER A 38 -3.87 -5.13 4.49
C SER A 38 -4.61 -6.41 4.15
N ASN A 39 -5.71 -6.31 3.40
CA ASN A 39 -6.48 -7.47 3.00
C ASN A 39 -5.73 -8.37 2.01
N GLU A 40 -4.76 -7.81 1.29
CA GLU A 40 -3.93 -8.57 0.36
C GLU A 40 -2.73 -9.12 1.12
N LYS A 41 -2.98 -10.14 1.92
CA LYS A 41 -2.02 -10.62 2.90
C LYS A 41 -0.76 -11.21 2.31
N ASP A 42 -0.84 -11.70 1.08
CA ASP A 42 0.33 -12.29 0.43
C ASP A 42 1.15 -11.26 -0.33
N SER A 43 0.63 -10.04 -0.48
CA SER A 43 1.39 -9.00 -1.16
C SER A 43 2.39 -8.36 -0.20
N VAL A 44 3.38 -7.70 -0.75
CA VAL A 44 4.41 -7.06 0.06
C VAL A 44 3.80 -6.05 1.01
N GLY A 45 2.95 -5.17 0.50
CA GLY A 45 2.32 -4.17 1.36
C GLY A 45 1.46 -4.80 2.44
N GLY A 46 0.73 -5.86 2.08
CA GLY A 46 -0.10 -6.55 3.04
C GLY A 46 0.73 -7.20 4.14
N LYS A 47 1.84 -7.81 3.76
CA LYS A 47 2.73 -8.42 4.75
C LYS A 47 3.28 -7.37 5.71
N ILE A 48 3.67 -6.23 5.17
CA ILE A 48 4.19 -5.15 5.99
C ILE A 48 3.15 -4.70 7.01
N LEU A 49 1.94 -4.40 6.54
CA LEU A 49 0.91 -3.91 7.43
C LEU A 49 0.53 -4.93 8.50
N ASN A 50 0.37 -6.19 8.09
CA ASN A 50 -0.01 -7.22 9.05
C ASN A 50 1.08 -7.45 10.08
N SER A 51 2.33 -7.35 9.68
CA SER A 51 3.44 -7.54 10.62
C SER A 51 3.49 -6.42 11.66
N LEU A 52 2.94 -5.27 11.32
CA LEU A 52 2.92 -4.13 12.24
C LEU A 52 1.62 -4.04 13.04
N GLY A 53 0.76 -5.03 12.89
CA GLY A 53 -0.48 -5.06 13.66
C GLY A 53 -1.65 -4.37 13.00
N LEU A 54 -1.44 -3.86 11.77
CA LEU A 54 -2.50 -3.17 11.05
C LEU A 54 -3.27 -4.16 10.21
N THR A 55 -3.99 -5.04 10.87
CA THR A 55 -4.82 -6.04 10.21
C THR A 55 -6.14 -5.42 9.78
N VAL A 56 -6.85 -6.12 8.88
CA VAL A 56 -8.15 -5.64 8.45
C VAL A 56 -9.07 -5.41 9.66
N THR A 57 -9.11 -6.37 10.58
CA THR A 57 -9.98 -6.24 11.74
C THR A 57 -9.61 -5.02 12.58
N ALA A 58 -8.33 -4.83 12.85
CA ALA A 58 -7.89 -3.71 13.66
C ALA A 58 -8.22 -2.38 12.99
N LEU A 59 -8.02 -2.32 11.68
CA LEU A 59 -8.32 -1.09 10.95
C LEU A 59 -9.82 -0.82 10.89
N GLU A 60 -10.61 -1.87 10.70
CA GLU A 60 -12.05 -1.69 10.70
C GLU A 60 -12.56 -1.19 12.03
N GLU A 61 -12.05 -1.76 13.11
CA GLU A 61 -12.46 -1.32 14.45
C GLU A 61 -12.10 0.14 14.69
N PHE A 62 -10.92 0.53 14.28
CA PHE A 62 -10.50 1.92 14.42
C PHE A 62 -11.44 2.85 13.67
N LEU A 63 -11.71 2.51 12.40
CA LEU A 63 -12.52 3.38 11.58
C LEU A 63 -13.98 3.42 12.02
N GLN A 64 -14.51 2.31 12.51
CA GLN A 64 -15.86 2.31 13.04
C GLN A 64 -15.97 3.21 14.24
N ALA A 65 -15.01 3.14 15.15
CA ALA A 65 -15.02 4.00 16.33
C ALA A 65 -14.87 5.46 15.92
N TYR A 66 -14.02 5.73 14.93
CA TYR A 66 -13.81 7.08 14.47
C TYR A 66 -15.08 7.65 13.84
N ASN A 67 -15.84 6.81 13.13
CA ASN A 67 -17.01 7.26 12.40
C ASN A 67 -18.31 7.18 13.17
N ASP A 68 -18.26 6.75 14.42
CA ASP A 68 -19.49 6.59 15.21
C ASP A 68 -20.33 7.85 15.29
N SER A 69 -19.69 9.00 15.27
CA SER A 69 -20.40 10.25 15.41
C SER A 69 -20.92 10.78 14.09
N VAL A 70 -20.60 10.13 12.99
CA VAL A 70 -20.96 10.60 11.66
C VAL A 70 -21.63 9.47 10.91
N PHE A 71 -22.80 9.74 10.37
CA PHE A 71 -23.53 8.73 9.67
C PHE A 71 -23.93 9.24 8.30
N PHE A 72 -23.45 8.57 7.24
CA PHE A 72 -23.78 8.92 5.88
C PHE A 72 -24.46 7.78 5.19
N ARG A 73 -25.34 8.14 4.29
CA ARG A 73 -25.95 7.18 3.40
C ARG A 73 -25.64 7.64 2.02
N ASN A 74 -24.66 7.06 1.44
CA ASN A 74 -24.25 7.49 0.13
C ASN A 74 -24.03 6.29 -0.74
N THR A 75 -24.72 6.25 -1.84
CA THR A 75 -24.58 5.13 -2.76
C THR A 75 -23.57 5.40 -3.85
N ASP A 76 -23.18 6.67 -4.01
CA ASP A 76 -22.23 7.05 -5.04
C ASP A 76 -20.94 7.53 -4.40
N LEU A 77 -19.98 6.65 -4.34
CA LEU A 77 -18.67 6.99 -3.77
C LEU A 77 -17.86 7.78 -4.79
N TYR A 78 -17.08 8.71 -4.29
CA TYR A 78 -16.10 9.35 -5.14
C TYR A 78 -14.71 9.13 -4.57
N ILE A 79 -13.71 9.39 -5.38
CA ILE A 79 -12.31 9.22 -4.96
C ILE A 79 -11.84 10.52 -4.34
N ALA A 80 -11.37 10.46 -3.10
CA ALA A 80 -10.88 11.66 -2.44
C ALA A 80 -9.67 12.20 -3.21
N PRO A 81 -9.51 13.52 -3.26
CA PRO A 81 -8.35 14.08 -3.98
C PRO A 81 -7.01 13.54 -3.50
N ARG A 82 -6.86 13.36 -2.18
CA ARG A 82 -5.63 12.80 -1.64
C ARG A 82 -5.38 11.40 -2.14
N THR A 83 -6.45 10.60 -2.24
CA THR A 83 -6.35 9.24 -2.73
C THR A 83 -5.90 9.21 -4.19
N LYS A 84 -6.45 10.10 -4.99
CA LYS A 84 -6.02 10.22 -6.37
C LYS A 84 -4.55 10.53 -6.46
N ARG A 85 -4.09 11.46 -5.62
CA ARG A 85 -2.68 11.82 -5.60
C ARG A 85 -1.82 10.63 -5.23
N VAL A 86 -2.26 9.85 -4.25
CA VAL A 86 -1.52 8.66 -3.82
C VAL A 86 -1.39 7.67 -4.98
N LEU A 87 -2.47 7.47 -5.71
CA LEU A 87 -2.42 6.56 -6.86
C LEU A 87 -1.39 7.02 -7.89
N GLU A 88 -1.34 8.31 -8.13
CA GLU A 88 -0.35 8.88 -9.05
C GLU A 88 1.06 8.75 -8.51
N MET A 89 1.22 9.03 -7.22
CA MET A 89 2.54 8.93 -6.58
C MET A 89 3.04 7.49 -6.57
N ALA A 90 2.13 6.53 -6.49
CA ALA A 90 2.55 5.12 -6.49
C ALA A 90 3.23 4.76 -7.80
N VAL A 91 2.78 5.32 -8.92
CA VAL A 91 3.44 5.09 -10.19
C VAL A 91 4.84 5.68 -10.17
N GLU A 92 4.98 6.88 -9.59
CA GLU A 92 6.29 7.49 -9.47
C GLU A 92 7.23 6.69 -8.58
N GLU A 93 6.69 6.16 -7.47
CA GLU A 93 7.50 5.32 -6.59
C GLU A 93 8.01 4.10 -7.33
N ALA A 94 7.14 3.46 -8.10
CA ALA A 94 7.53 2.28 -8.86
C ALA A 94 8.62 2.63 -9.87
N ASN A 95 8.46 3.75 -10.56
CA ASN A 95 9.44 4.18 -11.53
C ASN A 95 10.79 4.44 -10.90
N GLU A 96 10.79 5.08 -9.73
CA GLU A 96 12.04 5.39 -9.04
C GLU A 96 12.76 4.14 -8.59
N LEU A 97 12.01 3.10 -8.27
CA LEU A 97 12.60 1.84 -7.87
C LEU A 97 12.94 0.94 -9.04
N GLY A 98 12.67 1.41 -10.26
CA GLY A 98 12.99 0.64 -11.45
C GLY A 98 12.03 -0.49 -11.73
N ASN A 99 10.82 -0.44 -11.17
CA ASN A 99 9.85 -1.50 -11.37
C ASN A 99 8.93 -1.19 -12.54
N ASN A 100 8.55 -2.23 -13.27
CA ASN A 100 7.59 -2.10 -14.36
C ASN A 100 6.16 -2.17 -13.89
N TYR A 101 5.95 -2.53 -12.66
CA TYR A 101 4.63 -2.72 -12.10
C TYR A 101 4.42 -1.79 -10.90
N VAL A 102 3.16 -1.58 -10.54
CA VAL A 102 2.81 -0.83 -9.34
C VAL A 102 2.15 -1.82 -8.38
N GLY A 103 2.85 -2.17 -7.32
CA GLY A 103 2.36 -3.13 -6.34
C GLY A 103 1.86 -2.46 -5.08
N THR A 104 1.39 -3.27 -4.13
CA THR A 104 0.90 -2.72 -2.87
C THR A 104 1.98 -2.00 -2.10
N GLU A 105 3.25 -2.42 -2.25
CA GLU A 105 4.35 -1.72 -1.59
C GLU A 105 4.49 -0.31 -2.10
N HIS A 106 4.25 -0.10 -3.40
CA HIS A 106 4.34 1.24 -3.96
C HIS A 106 3.17 2.12 -3.48
N LEU A 107 1.99 1.52 -3.36
CA LEU A 107 0.86 2.23 -2.78
C LEU A 107 1.14 2.65 -1.35
N LEU A 108 1.70 1.74 -0.57
CA LEU A 108 1.99 2.04 0.83
C LEU A 108 3.04 3.14 0.96
N LEU A 109 4.09 3.06 0.14
CA LEU A 109 5.10 4.12 0.12
C LEU A 109 4.48 5.46 -0.25
N ALA A 110 3.58 5.45 -1.23
CA ALA A 110 2.94 6.68 -1.66
C ALA A 110 2.09 7.28 -0.55
N ILE A 111 1.37 6.44 0.19
CA ILE A 111 0.58 6.92 1.32
C ILE A 111 1.49 7.59 2.35
N ILE A 112 2.61 6.96 2.65
CA ILE A 112 3.55 7.49 3.62
C ILE A 112 4.17 8.80 3.14
N HIS A 113 4.57 8.83 1.89
CA HIS A 113 5.23 10.01 1.34
C HIS A 113 4.26 11.18 1.17
N GLU A 114 3.00 10.90 0.87
CA GLU A 114 2.01 11.96 0.81
C GLU A 114 1.82 12.59 2.18
N GLY A 115 1.90 11.78 3.22
CA GLY A 115 2.11 12.27 4.57
C GLY A 115 0.94 12.88 5.28
N GLY A 116 -0.26 12.77 4.72
CA GLY A 116 -1.40 13.40 5.36
C GLY A 116 -2.60 12.46 5.48
N GLY A 117 -3.65 13.00 6.02
CA GLY A 117 -4.91 12.29 6.09
C GLY A 117 -5.01 11.32 7.24
N LEU A 118 -6.14 10.65 7.27
CA LEU A 118 -6.44 9.73 8.36
C LEU A 118 -5.52 8.52 8.37
N ALA A 119 -5.03 8.11 7.18
CA ALA A 119 -4.13 6.97 7.11
C ALA A 119 -2.88 7.20 7.97
N ILE A 120 -2.32 8.41 7.90
CA ILE A 120 -1.13 8.71 8.68
C ILE A 120 -1.45 8.73 10.17
N ARG A 121 -2.63 9.24 10.52
CA ARG A 121 -3.04 9.24 11.93
C ARG A 121 -3.19 7.82 12.46
N ILE A 122 -3.67 6.91 11.63
CA ILE A 122 -3.76 5.51 12.01
C ILE A 122 -2.39 4.94 12.30
N LEU A 123 -1.43 5.22 11.43
CA LEU A 123 -0.07 4.73 11.65
C LEU A 123 0.48 5.24 12.97
N GLU A 124 0.24 6.50 13.27
CA GLU A 124 0.70 7.08 14.53
C GLU A 124 -0.02 6.44 15.72
N GLN A 125 -1.31 6.21 15.59
CA GLN A 125 -2.11 5.66 16.67
C GLN A 125 -1.68 4.23 17.00
N PHE A 126 -1.20 3.49 16.02
CA PHE A 126 -0.73 2.13 16.23
C PHE A 126 0.75 2.07 16.56
N ASN A 127 1.35 3.24 16.85
CA ASN A 127 2.76 3.34 17.24
C ASN A 127 3.70 2.83 16.17
N VAL A 128 3.34 3.03 14.92
CA VAL A 128 4.18 2.65 13.80
C VAL A 128 5.14 3.78 13.53
N THR A 129 6.37 3.61 13.96
CA THR A 129 7.40 4.63 13.77
C THR A 129 8.08 4.46 12.43
N GLY A 130 8.81 5.52 12.02
CA GLY A 130 9.59 5.42 10.78
C GLY A 130 10.57 4.28 10.80
N GLY A 131 11.17 4.02 11.96
CA GLY A 131 12.10 2.90 12.08
C GLY A 131 11.46 1.56 11.88
N LYS A 132 10.26 1.38 12.45
CA LYS A 132 9.54 0.13 12.26
C LYS A 132 9.14 -0.08 10.80
N LEU A 133 8.67 0.99 10.17
CA LEU A 133 8.32 0.91 8.75
C LEU A 133 9.52 0.56 7.90
N LYS A 134 10.63 1.22 8.16
CA LYS A 134 11.83 0.98 7.38
C LYS A 134 12.26 -0.48 7.48
N ARG A 135 12.27 -1.01 8.70
CA ARG A 135 12.66 -2.40 8.90
C ARG A 135 11.71 -3.36 8.19
N ALA A 136 10.41 -3.08 8.26
CA ALA A 136 9.44 -3.94 7.60
C ALA A 136 9.60 -3.90 6.09
N PHE A 137 9.80 -2.71 5.54
CA PHE A 137 10.04 -2.59 4.11
C PHE A 137 11.30 -3.35 3.70
N GLU A 138 12.37 -3.20 4.45
CA GLU A 138 13.61 -3.90 4.13
C GLU A 138 13.41 -5.40 4.16
N GLN A 139 12.70 -5.87 5.14
CA GLN A 139 12.48 -7.30 5.29
C GLN A 139 11.66 -7.87 4.14
N PHE A 140 10.50 -7.29 3.91
CA PHE A 140 9.55 -7.92 2.98
C PHE A 140 9.84 -7.61 1.52
N MET A 141 10.38 -6.45 1.23
CA MET A 141 10.73 -6.16 -0.15
C MET A 141 11.93 -6.97 -0.59
N SER A 142 12.86 -7.22 0.32
CA SER A 142 14.01 -8.06 0.00
C SER A 142 13.56 -9.50 -0.27
N GLU A 143 12.65 -10.01 0.55
CA GLU A 143 12.15 -11.37 0.35
C GLU A 143 11.41 -11.50 -0.97
N GLU A 144 10.61 -10.50 -1.29
CA GLU A 144 9.85 -10.54 -2.52
C GLU A 144 10.76 -10.47 -3.74
N ASN A 145 11.79 -9.65 -3.68
CA ASN A 145 12.74 -9.56 -4.76
C ASN A 145 13.42 -10.89 -5.01
N ASP A 146 13.78 -11.58 -3.95
CA ASP A 146 14.41 -12.90 -4.08
C ASP A 146 13.45 -13.89 -4.72
N SER A 147 12.19 -13.86 -4.30
CA SER A 147 11.18 -14.73 -4.87
C SER A 147 10.99 -14.47 -6.35
N GLU A 148 10.89 -13.22 -6.70
CA GLU A 148 10.70 -12.84 -8.09
C GLU A 148 11.87 -13.27 -8.95
N LYS A 149 13.07 -13.12 -8.43
CA LYS A 149 14.23 -13.57 -9.15
C LYS A 149 14.16 -15.06 -9.44
N ASN A 150 13.76 -15.83 -8.45
CA ASN A 150 13.66 -17.26 -8.61
C ASN A 150 12.61 -17.64 -9.64
N GLU A 151 11.48 -16.97 -9.62
CA GLU A 151 10.40 -17.30 -10.51
C GLU A 151 10.64 -16.86 -11.93
N ASN A 152 11.32 -15.73 -12.09
CA ASN A 152 11.49 -15.13 -13.39
C ASN A 152 12.93 -15.09 -13.83
N LEU A 153 13.67 -16.07 -13.42
CA LEU A 153 15.09 -16.07 -13.69
C LEU A 153 15.42 -15.82 -15.15
N GLY A 154 14.70 -16.45 -16.03
CA GLY A 154 14.95 -16.28 -17.44
C GLY A 154 14.69 -14.87 -17.93
N ASP A 155 13.67 -14.25 -17.40
CA ASP A 155 13.29 -12.92 -17.82
C ASP A 155 14.16 -11.86 -17.23
N LEU A 156 14.61 -12.09 -16.03
CA LEU A 156 15.27 -11.07 -15.28
C LEU A 156 16.76 -11.19 -15.21
N GLY A 157 17.32 -12.00 -16.04
CA GLY A 157 18.75 -12.18 -16.01
C GLY A 157 19.48 -10.86 -16.09
N GLU A 158 19.12 -10.08 -17.06
CA GLU A 158 19.75 -8.79 -17.21
C GLU A 158 19.29 -7.82 -16.17
N PHE A 159 18.07 -7.99 -15.71
CA PHE A 159 17.52 -7.07 -14.80
C PHE A 159 18.17 -7.14 -13.45
N ALA A 160 18.59 -8.31 -13.08
CA ALA A 160 19.17 -8.48 -11.81
C ALA A 160 20.41 -7.68 -11.59
N VAL A 161 20.80 -7.10 -12.61
CA VAL A 161 21.84 -6.30 -12.51
C VAL A 161 21.73 -5.21 -11.62
N ASP A 162 21.25 -4.90 -11.23
CA ASP A 162 21.30 -4.00 -10.53
C ASP A 162 20.92 -3.85 -9.47
N LEU A 163 20.55 -4.35 -9.14
CA LEU A 163 20.19 -4.13 -8.11
C LEU A 163 21.00 -4.00 -7.21
N ASN A 164 21.60 -4.17 -7.25
CA ASN A 164 22.27 -3.99 -6.43
C ASN A 164 22.94 -3.11 -6.55
N GLU A 165 23.01 -2.78 -7.27
CA GLU A 165 23.45 -1.91 -7.33
C GLU A 165 22.80 -0.94 -7.03
N ARG A 166 22.07 -0.91 -6.90
CA ARG A 166 21.53 -0.11 -6.44
C ARG A 166 21.18 0.11 -5.48
N ALA A 167 21.11 -0.61 -5.49
CA ALA A 167 21.01 -0.57 -4.77
C ALA A 167 21.33 -0.26 -4.34
N LYS A 168 21.53 -0.67 -4.40
CA LYS A 168 22.04 -0.46 -3.91
C LYS A 168 22.19 0.38 -3.89
N GLN A 169 21.82 0.43 -4.35
CA GLN A 169 21.91 1.04 -4.35
C GLN A 169 21.55 1.50 -4.12
N GLY A 170 21.11 1.00 -4.17
CA GLY A 170 20.87 1.10 -4.12
C GLY A 170 20.24 1.33 -4.14
N LYS A 171 20.05 1.10 -3.98
CA LYS A 171 19.88 0.98 -4.04
C LYS A 171 19.42 0.93 -4.02
N ILE A 172 19.10 0.66 -4.11
CA ILE A 172 19.09 0.44 -4.07
C ILE A 172 19.11 0.66 -4.12
N ASP A 173 18.86 0.50 -4.29
CA ASP A 173 19.19 0.57 -4.35
C ASP A 173 19.42 0.70 -4.30
#